data_9e985930e32e7a56a99d3376ad66b747
#
_entry.id   9e985930e32e7a56a99d3376ad66b747
#
_cell.length_a   1.000
_cell.length_b   1.000
_cell.length_c   1.000
_cell.angle_alpha   90.00
_cell.angle_beta   90.00
_cell.angle_gamma   90.00
#
_symmetry.space_group_name_H-M   'P 1'
#
loop_
_entity.id
_entity.type
_entity.pdbx_description
1 polymer ?
#
loop_
_entity_poly.entity_id
_entity_poly.type
_entity_poly.pdbx_seq_one_letter_code
_entity_poly.pdbx_strand_id
1 'polypeptide(L)'
;MDLDETLSWPFFDDGHRRFAQALARWADATLPALPHDDVDAACRARVKALADAGFLKAVVPADHGGLHPRLDVRTLCLAREILAFRDGLADFAFAMQGLGTGSISLFGSAELQARYLPPVRDGRAIAAFALSEPEAGSDVAALAMTATPDGPSHLRIDGVKTWISNGGIADHYVVFARTGEAAGAKGLSAFVVDADAAGLQVVERIDVIAPHPLATLRFEGVRVPLANRLGKPGDGFKVAMATLDVFRSTVGAAALGFARRALHETVAHAASRRLFGAPLGDLQMTQATIADSASEVDASALLVYRAAWTKDQGAARVTREAAMAKMVATEAAQRVIDRAVQLHGGLGIKKGVKVEELYREIRALRIYEGATEVQKIVIARELRNREAK
;
A
#
# COMPACT_ATOMS: atom_id res chain seq x y z
N MET A 1 -17.66 8.30 -11.58
CA MET A 1 -16.61 8.65 -12.55
C MET A 1 -16.27 7.40 -13.33
N ASP A 2 -16.25 7.53 -14.64
CA ASP A 2 -16.05 6.41 -15.55
C ASP A 2 -14.55 6.04 -15.55
N LEU A 3 -14.23 4.77 -15.29
CA LEU A 3 -12.86 4.26 -15.39
C LEU A 3 -12.30 4.50 -16.81
N ASP A 4 -13.13 4.40 -17.83
CA ASP A 4 -12.74 4.59 -19.22
C ASP A 4 -12.31 6.04 -19.52
N GLU A 5 -12.91 7.04 -18.87
CA GLU A 5 -12.46 8.43 -18.97
C GLU A 5 -11.02 8.59 -18.47
N THR A 6 -10.71 8.06 -17.27
CA THR A 6 -9.35 8.08 -16.73
C THR A 6 -8.37 7.34 -17.63
N LEU A 7 -8.74 6.17 -18.13
CA LEU A 7 -7.91 5.35 -19.01
C LEU A 7 -7.66 5.98 -20.39
N SER A 8 -8.43 7.00 -20.77
CA SER A 8 -8.19 7.79 -22.00
C SER A 8 -7.00 8.73 -21.88
N TRP A 9 -6.53 9.01 -20.68
CA TRP A 9 -5.42 9.94 -20.44
C TRP A 9 -4.09 9.42 -21.00
N PRO A 10 -3.15 10.33 -21.34
CA PRO A 10 -1.88 9.97 -22.00
C PRO A 10 -0.91 9.18 -21.10
N PHE A 11 -1.24 8.99 -19.83
CA PHE A 11 -0.45 8.16 -18.91
C PHE A 11 -0.50 6.67 -19.24
N PHE A 12 -1.52 6.20 -19.96
CA PHE A 12 -1.82 4.79 -20.13
C PHE A 12 -1.64 4.32 -21.57
N ASP A 13 -1.05 3.15 -21.73
CA ASP A 13 -1.03 2.38 -22.97
C ASP A 13 -2.12 1.28 -22.95
N ASP A 14 -2.23 0.54 -24.07
CA ASP A 14 -3.26 -0.49 -24.22
C ASP A 14 -3.10 -1.67 -23.24
N GLY A 15 -1.88 -1.93 -22.76
CA GLY A 15 -1.63 -2.94 -21.73
C GLY A 15 -2.31 -2.55 -20.41
N HIS A 16 -2.14 -1.29 -19.99
CA HIS A 16 -2.78 -0.74 -18.80
C HIS A 16 -4.32 -0.76 -18.91
N ARG A 17 -4.86 -0.36 -20.07
CA ARG A 17 -6.31 -0.34 -20.32
C ARG A 17 -6.90 -1.75 -20.21
N ARG A 18 -6.29 -2.74 -20.88
CA ARG A 18 -6.73 -4.15 -20.80
C ARG A 18 -6.66 -4.71 -19.40
N PHE A 19 -5.56 -4.45 -18.67
CA PHE A 19 -5.39 -4.88 -17.29
C PHE A 19 -6.47 -4.28 -16.38
N ALA A 20 -6.66 -2.97 -16.43
CA ALA A 20 -7.63 -2.25 -15.59
C ALA A 20 -9.07 -2.75 -15.83
N GLN A 21 -9.49 -2.88 -17.09
CA GLN A 21 -10.82 -3.36 -17.44
C GLN A 21 -11.03 -4.83 -17.04
N ALA A 22 -10.00 -5.68 -17.20
CA ALA A 22 -10.08 -7.07 -16.76
C ALA A 22 -10.22 -7.18 -15.24
N LEU A 23 -9.38 -6.43 -14.49
CA LEU A 23 -9.43 -6.40 -13.03
C LEU A 23 -10.78 -5.86 -12.52
N ALA A 24 -11.29 -4.80 -13.13
CA ALA A 24 -12.58 -4.21 -12.73
C ALA A 24 -13.73 -5.23 -12.86
N ARG A 25 -13.84 -5.88 -14.03
CA ARG A 25 -14.86 -6.93 -14.25
C ARG A 25 -14.72 -8.11 -13.31
N TRP A 26 -13.50 -8.57 -13.09
CA TRP A 26 -13.24 -9.67 -12.15
C TRP A 26 -13.62 -9.28 -10.71
N ALA A 27 -13.24 -8.08 -10.27
CA ALA A 27 -13.51 -7.61 -8.92
C ALA A 27 -15.02 -7.49 -8.66
N ASP A 28 -15.79 -6.96 -9.63
CA ASP A 28 -17.26 -6.86 -9.53
C ASP A 28 -17.92 -8.24 -9.44
N ALA A 29 -17.38 -9.25 -10.15
CA ALA A 29 -17.95 -10.60 -10.16
C ALA A 29 -17.53 -11.46 -8.97
N THR A 30 -16.32 -11.25 -8.43
CA THR A 30 -15.69 -12.21 -7.48
C THR A 30 -15.70 -11.72 -6.05
N LEU A 31 -15.34 -10.44 -5.80
CA LEU A 31 -15.14 -9.94 -4.43
C LEU A 31 -16.38 -10.03 -3.54
N PRO A 32 -17.62 -9.79 -4.01
CA PRO A 32 -18.80 -9.86 -3.15
C PRO A 32 -19.09 -11.25 -2.57
N ALA A 33 -18.55 -12.31 -3.20
CA ALA A 33 -18.75 -13.69 -2.75
C ALA A 33 -17.68 -14.20 -1.78
N LEU A 34 -16.60 -13.41 -1.55
CA LEU A 34 -15.52 -13.81 -0.66
C LEU A 34 -15.90 -13.62 0.82
N PRO A 35 -15.31 -14.43 1.75
CA PRO A 35 -15.62 -14.34 3.17
C PRO A 35 -15.21 -12.99 3.78
N HIS A 36 -15.91 -12.59 4.85
CA HIS A 36 -15.70 -11.32 5.56
C HIS A 36 -15.59 -11.46 7.09
N ASP A 37 -15.98 -12.60 7.66
CA ASP A 37 -16.17 -12.73 9.11
C ASP A 37 -14.84 -12.85 9.88
N ASP A 38 -13.88 -13.60 9.37
CA ASP A 38 -12.54 -13.74 9.92
C ASP A 38 -11.55 -12.98 9.04
N VAL A 39 -10.91 -11.98 9.60
CA VAL A 39 -10.02 -11.06 8.87
C VAL A 39 -8.83 -11.77 8.24
N ASP A 40 -8.24 -12.74 8.93
CA ASP A 40 -7.08 -13.50 8.44
C ASP A 40 -7.48 -14.42 7.28
N ALA A 41 -8.55 -15.20 7.47
CA ALA A 41 -9.09 -16.07 6.43
C ALA A 41 -9.59 -15.25 5.22
N ALA A 42 -10.25 -14.12 5.47
CA ALA A 42 -10.73 -13.22 4.44
C ALA A 42 -9.59 -12.61 3.62
N CYS A 43 -8.48 -12.22 4.26
CA CYS A 43 -7.29 -11.72 3.57
C CYS A 43 -6.62 -12.83 2.73
N ARG A 44 -6.43 -14.03 3.28
CA ARG A 44 -5.89 -15.19 2.55
C ARG A 44 -6.75 -15.56 1.34
N ALA A 45 -8.07 -15.52 1.47
CA ALA A 45 -8.99 -15.79 0.36
C ALA A 45 -8.84 -14.76 -0.77
N ARG A 46 -8.63 -13.49 -0.46
CA ARG A 46 -8.40 -12.43 -1.44
C ARG A 46 -7.06 -12.59 -2.14
N VAL A 47 -5.98 -12.89 -1.40
CA VAL A 47 -4.67 -13.20 -1.99
C VAL A 47 -4.78 -14.37 -2.98
N LYS A 48 -5.43 -15.45 -2.55
CA LYS A 48 -5.62 -16.63 -3.42
C LYS A 48 -6.46 -16.29 -4.66
N ALA A 49 -7.58 -15.61 -4.51
CA ALA A 49 -8.46 -15.25 -5.63
C ALA A 49 -7.76 -14.31 -6.64
N LEU A 50 -6.96 -13.34 -6.17
CA LEU A 50 -6.15 -12.47 -7.01
C LEU A 50 -5.06 -13.25 -7.76
N ALA A 51 -4.43 -14.24 -7.12
CA ALA A 51 -3.44 -15.09 -7.74
C ALA A 51 -4.06 -16.00 -8.81
N ASP A 52 -5.15 -16.70 -8.48
CA ASP A 52 -5.86 -17.61 -9.40
C ASP A 52 -6.32 -16.87 -10.67
N ALA A 53 -6.71 -15.61 -10.53
CA ALA A 53 -7.05 -14.74 -11.67
C ALA A 53 -5.82 -14.11 -12.38
N GLY A 54 -4.61 -14.32 -11.86
CA GLY A 54 -3.36 -13.85 -12.45
C GLY A 54 -3.01 -12.37 -12.15
N PHE A 55 -3.74 -11.68 -11.28
CA PHE A 55 -3.49 -10.26 -11.00
C PHE A 55 -2.27 -10.04 -10.11
N LEU A 56 -1.85 -11.04 -9.30
CA LEU A 56 -0.60 -10.95 -8.54
C LEU A 56 0.66 -11.02 -9.42
N LYS A 57 0.55 -11.32 -10.70
CA LYS A 57 1.66 -11.15 -11.66
C LYS A 57 2.13 -9.70 -11.78
N ALA A 58 1.30 -8.73 -11.39
CA ALA A 58 1.69 -7.32 -11.37
C ALA A 58 2.72 -6.97 -10.28
N VAL A 59 2.83 -7.79 -9.22
CA VAL A 59 3.69 -7.48 -8.06
C VAL A 59 5.09 -8.09 -8.13
N VAL A 60 5.41 -8.81 -9.21
CA VAL A 60 6.73 -9.41 -9.46
C VAL A 60 7.24 -9.10 -10.87
N PRO A 61 8.58 -9.06 -11.09
CA PRO A 61 9.16 -8.88 -12.43
C PRO A 61 8.91 -10.09 -13.37
N ALA A 62 8.97 -9.85 -14.69
CA ALA A 62 8.74 -10.86 -15.73
C ALA A 62 9.69 -12.08 -15.65
N ASP A 63 10.94 -11.87 -15.24
CA ASP A 63 11.93 -12.96 -15.04
C ASP A 63 11.45 -13.99 -13.99
N HIS A 64 10.49 -13.60 -13.16
CA HIS A 64 9.82 -14.45 -12.17
C HIS A 64 8.34 -14.70 -12.51
N GLY A 65 7.95 -14.54 -13.78
CA GLY A 65 6.62 -14.78 -14.29
C GLY A 65 5.63 -13.65 -14.08
N GLY A 66 6.11 -12.44 -13.84
CA GLY A 66 5.31 -11.22 -13.74
C GLY A 66 4.86 -10.65 -15.09
N LEU A 67 4.11 -9.55 -15.05
CA LEU A 67 3.55 -8.90 -16.24
C LEU A 67 4.56 -8.01 -16.97
N HIS A 68 5.50 -7.38 -16.26
CA HIS A 68 6.41 -6.39 -16.79
C HIS A 68 7.87 -6.73 -16.46
N PRO A 69 8.86 -6.31 -17.27
CA PRO A 69 10.27 -6.57 -16.99
C PRO A 69 10.74 -6.08 -15.60
N ARG A 70 10.09 -5.04 -15.09
CA ARG A 70 10.27 -4.49 -13.74
C ARG A 70 8.91 -4.10 -13.18
N LEU A 71 8.81 -3.79 -11.89
CA LEU A 71 7.58 -3.28 -11.29
C LEU A 71 7.10 -2.05 -12.07
N ASP A 72 5.92 -2.13 -12.67
CA ASP A 72 5.26 -1.02 -13.37
C ASP A 72 4.32 -0.31 -12.41
N VAL A 73 4.65 0.93 -12.05
CA VAL A 73 3.96 1.66 -11.00
C VAL A 73 2.56 2.08 -11.41
N ARG A 74 2.31 2.30 -12.72
CA ARG A 74 0.96 2.60 -13.25
C ARG A 74 0.04 1.40 -13.08
N THR A 75 0.52 0.20 -13.43
CA THR A 75 -0.23 -1.05 -13.22
C THR A 75 -0.55 -1.27 -11.73
N LEU A 76 0.42 -1.03 -10.83
CA LEU A 76 0.21 -1.14 -9.39
C LEU A 76 -0.81 -0.10 -8.89
N CYS A 77 -0.75 1.14 -9.37
CA CYS A 77 -1.71 2.20 -9.02
C CYS A 77 -3.13 1.85 -9.52
N LEU A 78 -3.27 1.41 -10.77
CA LEU A 78 -4.56 0.98 -11.33
C LEU A 78 -5.15 -0.17 -10.51
N ALA A 79 -4.34 -1.17 -10.15
CA ALA A 79 -4.81 -2.29 -9.35
C ALA A 79 -5.36 -1.81 -8.00
N ARG A 80 -4.60 -0.97 -7.30
CA ARG A 80 -5.00 -0.47 -5.98
C ARG A 80 -6.22 0.45 -6.03
N GLU A 81 -6.31 1.34 -7.01
CA GLU A 81 -7.49 2.19 -7.20
C GLU A 81 -8.76 1.36 -7.46
N ILE A 82 -8.66 0.37 -8.36
CA ILE A 82 -9.80 -0.47 -8.75
C ILE A 82 -10.26 -1.36 -7.60
N LEU A 83 -9.33 -1.95 -6.86
CA LEU A 83 -9.65 -2.80 -5.71
C LEU A 83 -10.21 -1.97 -4.55
N ALA A 84 -9.59 -0.86 -4.19
CA ALA A 84 -10.05 0.04 -3.13
C ALA A 84 -11.44 0.61 -3.39
N PHE A 85 -11.79 0.90 -4.64
CA PHE A 85 -13.15 1.32 -5.01
C PHE A 85 -14.20 0.28 -4.60
N ARG A 86 -13.86 -1.00 -4.55
CA ARG A 86 -14.78 -2.13 -4.32
C ARG A 86 -14.68 -2.72 -2.92
N ASP A 87 -13.46 -3.04 -2.50
CA ASP A 87 -13.17 -3.79 -1.28
C ASP A 87 -11.79 -3.37 -0.72
N GLY A 88 -11.79 -2.70 0.45
CA GLY A 88 -10.57 -2.21 1.10
C GLY A 88 -9.61 -3.34 1.51
N LEU A 89 -10.14 -4.50 1.93
CA LEU A 89 -9.31 -5.65 2.28
C LEU A 89 -8.68 -6.31 1.04
N ALA A 90 -9.34 -6.25 -0.14
CA ALA A 90 -8.75 -6.73 -1.39
C ALA A 90 -7.61 -5.80 -1.87
N ASP A 91 -7.76 -4.48 -1.71
CA ASP A 91 -6.66 -3.53 -1.92
C ASP A 91 -5.49 -3.83 -0.99
N PHE A 92 -5.77 -4.01 0.30
CA PHE A 92 -4.75 -4.34 1.30
C PHE A 92 -4.02 -5.65 0.95
N ALA A 93 -4.76 -6.72 0.62
CA ALA A 93 -4.19 -8.01 0.25
C ALA A 93 -3.24 -7.89 -0.95
N PHE A 94 -3.65 -7.19 -2.01
CA PHE A 94 -2.82 -6.92 -3.18
C PHE A 94 -1.59 -6.06 -2.82
N ALA A 95 -1.81 -4.98 -2.09
CA ALA A 95 -0.76 -4.02 -1.72
C ALA A 95 0.36 -4.67 -0.92
N MET A 96 0.01 -5.53 0.04
CA MET A 96 1.00 -6.15 0.93
C MET A 96 1.83 -7.21 0.20
N GLN A 97 1.27 -7.92 -0.78
CA GLN A 97 2.06 -8.79 -1.65
C GLN A 97 3.11 -7.98 -2.42
N GLY A 98 2.76 -6.82 -2.95
CA GLY A 98 3.68 -5.92 -3.63
C GLY A 98 4.74 -5.32 -2.69
N LEU A 99 4.33 -4.75 -1.56
CA LEU A 99 5.24 -4.10 -0.61
C LEU A 99 6.21 -5.10 0.03
N GLY A 100 5.71 -6.29 0.44
CA GLY A 100 6.52 -7.33 1.05
C GLY A 100 7.54 -7.96 0.10
N THR A 101 7.28 -7.98 -1.22
CA THR A 101 8.22 -8.50 -2.22
C THR A 101 9.04 -7.41 -2.90
N GLY A 102 8.63 -6.14 -2.83
CA GLY A 102 9.28 -5.03 -3.53
C GLY A 102 10.75 -4.89 -3.20
N SER A 103 11.13 -5.03 -1.94
CA SER A 103 12.53 -5.01 -1.51
C SER A 103 13.32 -6.19 -2.10
N ILE A 104 12.71 -7.37 -2.21
CA ILE A 104 13.34 -8.57 -2.79
C ILE A 104 13.52 -8.38 -4.29
N SER A 105 12.51 -7.86 -4.99
CA SER A 105 12.57 -7.56 -6.42
C SER A 105 13.64 -6.53 -6.77
N LEU A 106 13.87 -5.54 -5.90
CA LEU A 106 14.81 -4.44 -6.15
C LEU A 106 16.24 -4.73 -5.71
N PHE A 107 16.45 -5.55 -4.66
CA PHE A 107 17.76 -5.70 -4.00
C PHE A 107 18.12 -7.14 -3.65
N GLY A 108 17.24 -8.11 -3.87
CA GLY A 108 17.51 -9.53 -3.63
C GLY A 108 18.52 -10.09 -4.63
N SER A 109 19.31 -11.07 -4.19
CA SER A 109 20.10 -11.90 -5.09
C SER A 109 19.16 -12.73 -5.99
N ALA A 110 19.71 -13.29 -7.09
CA ALA A 110 18.95 -14.15 -7.99
C ALA A 110 18.32 -15.35 -7.25
N GLU A 111 19.03 -15.90 -6.26
CA GLU A 111 18.56 -17.00 -5.42
C GLU A 111 17.38 -16.58 -4.55
N LEU A 112 17.44 -15.40 -3.91
CA LEU A 112 16.35 -14.87 -3.10
C LEU A 112 15.13 -14.56 -3.96
N GLN A 113 15.32 -13.93 -5.11
CA GLN A 113 14.23 -13.64 -6.04
C GLN A 113 13.56 -14.95 -6.53
N ALA A 114 14.35 -15.95 -6.94
CA ALA A 114 13.83 -17.24 -7.39
C ALA A 114 13.09 -18.01 -6.26
N ARG A 115 13.51 -17.85 -4.99
CA ARG A 115 12.90 -18.51 -3.85
C ARG A 115 11.56 -17.86 -3.45
N TYR A 116 11.50 -16.53 -3.37
CA TYR A 116 10.38 -15.84 -2.72
C TYR A 116 9.35 -15.24 -3.69
N LEU A 117 9.74 -14.81 -4.91
CA LEU A 117 8.82 -14.10 -5.78
C LEU A 117 7.77 -15.02 -6.44
N PRO A 118 8.10 -16.22 -6.98
CA PRO A 118 7.11 -17.09 -7.59
C PRO A 118 6.02 -17.57 -6.63
N PRO A 119 6.30 -18.00 -5.37
CA PRO A 119 5.25 -18.37 -4.43
C PRO A 119 4.26 -17.24 -4.12
N VAL A 120 4.72 -15.99 -4.04
CA VAL A 120 3.86 -14.82 -3.83
C VAL A 120 3.00 -14.55 -5.05
N ARG A 121 3.57 -14.56 -6.26
CA ARG A 121 2.83 -14.45 -7.52
C ARG A 121 1.70 -15.48 -7.64
N ASP A 122 1.95 -16.70 -7.19
CA ASP A 122 1.00 -17.81 -7.26
C ASP A 122 0.03 -17.85 -6.05
N GLY A 123 0.10 -16.89 -5.13
CA GLY A 123 -0.73 -16.84 -3.92
C GLY A 123 -0.48 -17.99 -2.93
N ARG A 124 0.67 -18.69 -3.06
CA ARG A 124 1.10 -19.77 -2.17
C ARG A 124 1.88 -19.28 -0.96
N ALA A 125 2.34 -18.03 -1.02
CA ALA A 125 3.01 -17.36 0.09
C ALA A 125 2.47 -15.93 0.25
N ILE A 126 2.34 -15.51 1.49
CA ILE A 126 1.96 -14.15 1.89
C ILE A 126 3.21 -13.43 2.38
N ALA A 127 3.45 -12.24 1.83
CA ALA A 127 4.59 -11.41 2.15
C ALA A 127 4.25 -10.32 3.18
N ALA A 128 5.25 -9.89 3.95
CA ALA A 128 5.13 -8.76 4.85
C ALA A 128 6.40 -7.90 4.87
N PHE A 129 6.21 -6.61 5.21
CA PHE A 129 7.26 -5.60 5.32
C PHE A 129 7.36 -5.12 6.76
N ALA A 130 8.37 -5.61 7.50
CA ALA A 130 8.52 -5.40 8.93
C ALA A 130 9.55 -4.28 9.21
N LEU A 131 9.13 -3.02 9.04
CA LEU A 131 9.98 -1.85 9.24
C LEU A 131 9.83 -1.25 10.63
N SER A 132 8.60 -0.88 11.01
CA SER A 132 8.30 -0.05 12.20
C SER A 132 8.59 -0.75 13.51
N GLU A 133 9.04 0.02 14.50
CA GLU A 133 9.27 -0.39 15.88
C GLU A 133 8.43 0.48 16.84
N PRO A 134 8.22 0.07 18.11
CA PRO A 134 7.44 0.86 19.06
C PRO A 134 7.88 2.33 19.15
N GLU A 135 9.18 2.59 19.18
CA GLU A 135 9.76 3.93 19.32
C GLU A 135 10.26 4.53 17.98
N ALA A 136 10.13 3.81 16.85
CA ALA A 136 10.65 4.25 15.56
C ALA A 136 9.66 3.91 14.42
N GLY A 137 8.69 4.80 14.19
CA GLY A 137 7.78 4.75 13.05
C GLY A 137 8.22 5.69 11.94
N SER A 138 8.03 7.00 12.12
CA SER A 138 8.41 8.03 11.14
C SER A 138 9.92 8.23 11.03
N ASP A 139 10.66 8.07 12.12
CA ASP A 139 12.13 8.14 12.14
C ASP A 139 12.75 6.75 11.96
N VAL A 140 12.79 6.29 10.72
CA VAL A 140 13.39 5.00 10.35
C VAL A 140 14.89 4.92 10.71
N ALA A 141 15.60 6.02 10.78
CA ALA A 141 17.01 6.03 11.16
C ALA A 141 17.25 5.69 12.63
N ALA A 142 16.22 5.82 13.47
CA ALA A 142 16.25 5.51 14.89
C ALA A 142 15.92 4.05 15.25
N LEU A 143 15.67 3.17 14.26
CA LEU A 143 15.42 1.75 14.50
C LEU A 143 16.49 1.16 15.43
N ALA A 144 16.04 0.40 16.44
CA ALA A 144 16.87 -0.16 17.51
C ALA A 144 17.07 -1.68 17.42
N MET A 145 16.21 -2.42 16.71
CA MET A 145 16.39 -3.86 16.45
C MET A 145 17.80 -4.15 15.95
N THR A 146 18.44 -5.16 16.49
CA THR A 146 19.85 -5.49 16.17
C THR A 146 19.97 -6.79 15.36
N ALA A 147 21.02 -6.85 14.54
CA ALA A 147 21.46 -8.07 13.87
C ALA A 147 22.97 -8.23 14.11
N THR A 148 23.36 -9.16 14.98
CA THR A 148 24.73 -9.40 15.41
C THR A 148 25.31 -10.66 14.76
N PRO A 149 26.62 -10.76 14.47
CA PRO A 149 27.23 -11.96 13.92
C PRO A 149 26.98 -13.20 14.77
N ASP A 150 26.64 -14.31 14.09
CA ASP A 150 26.44 -15.64 14.69
C ASP A 150 27.18 -16.68 13.84
N GLY A 151 28.49 -16.75 14.03
CA GLY A 151 29.39 -17.52 13.20
C GLY A 151 29.68 -16.87 11.83
N PRO A 152 30.30 -17.63 10.91
CA PRO A 152 30.81 -17.07 9.65
C PRO A 152 29.73 -16.82 8.59
N SER A 153 28.54 -17.40 8.73
CA SER A 153 27.51 -17.42 7.67
C SER A 153 26.12 -16.94 8.11
N HIS A 154 25.95 -16.56 9.38
CA HIS A 154 24.66 -16.18 9.94
C HIS A 154 24.76 -14.90 10.77
N LEU A 155 23.60 -14.29 10.97
CA LEU A 155 23.35 -13.25 11.96
C LEU A 155 22.26 -13.71 12.93
N ARG A 156 22.26 -13.15 14.12
CA ARG A 156 21.22 -13.28 15.11
C ARG A 156 20.46 -11.95 15.23
N ILE A 157 19.15 -11.99 15.03
CA ILE A 157 18.28 -10.82 15.08
C ILE A 157 17.52 -10.82 16.41
N ASP A 158 17.56 -9.67 17.10
CA ASP A 158 16.90 -9.43 18.37
C ASP A 158 16.18 -8.08 18.38
N GLY A 159 14.89 -8.07 18.80
CA GLY A 159 14.09 -6.85 18.91
C GLY A 159 12.61 -7.05 18.64
N VAL A 160 11.90 -5.94 18.47
CA VAL A 160 10.44 -5.92 18.28
C VAL A 160 10.06 -5.10 17.07
N LYS A 161 9.17 -5.60 16.24
CA LYS A 161 8.51 -4.89 15.15
C LYS A 161 7.03 -4.77 15.46
N THR A 162 6.42 -3.60 15.23
CA THR A 162 5.00 -3.37 15.50
C THR A 162 4.29 -2.74 14.30
N TRP A 163 2.98 -2.81 14.28
CA TRP A 163 2.13 -2.36 13.17
C TRP A 163 2.45 -3.10 11.85
N ILE A 164 2.81 -4.37 11.94
CA ILE A 164 3.22 -5.13 10.78
C ILE A 164 2.00 -5.70 10.07
N SER A 165 1.71 -5.16 8.91
CA SER A 165 0.68 -5.66 8.00
C SER A 165 0.99 -7.09 7.57
N ASN A 166 -0.02 -7.96 7.51
CA ASN A 166 0.10 -9.40 7.38
C ASN A 166 0.86 -10.08 8.54
N GLY A 167 1.17 -9.38 9.62
CA GLY A 167 1.74 -9.98 10.81
C GLY A 167 0.84 -11.09 11.34
N GLY A 168 1.42 -12.29 11.54
CA GLY A 168 0.70 -13.50 11.98
C GLY A 168 0.05 -14.31 10.86
N ILE A 169 0.00 -13.79 9.62
CA ILE A 169 -0.46 -14.57 8.46
C ILE A 169 0.60 -14.68 7.35
N ALA A 170 1.68 -13.91 7.41
CA ALA A 170 2.75 -13.95 6.42
C ALA A 170 3.56 -15.21 6.52
N ASP A 171 4.11 -15.66 5.37
CA ASP A 171 5.04 -16.79 5.25
C ASP A 171 6.50 -16.31 5.32
N HIS A 172 6.74 -15.03 5.01
CA HIS A 172 8.04 -14.38 5.20
C HIS A 172 7.90 -12.87 5.43
N TYR A 173 8.91 -12.32 6.06
CA TYR A 173 9.02 -10.91 6.41
C TYR A 173 10.30 -10.30 5.82
N VAL A 174 10.21 -9.12 5.22
CA VAL A 174 11.37 -8.26 5.00
C VAL A 174 11.60 -7.44 6.26
N VAL A 175 12.69 -7.70 6.96
CA VAL A 175 13.01 -7.16 8.29
C VAL A 175 14.20 -6.21 8.19
N PHE A 176 14.14 -5.08 8.89
CA PHE A 176 15.21 -4.09 8.95
C PHE A 176 15.79 -4.06 10.35
N ALA A 177 17.11 -4.22 10.45
CA ALA A 177 17.83 -4.27 11.71
C ALA A 177 19.17 -3.56 11.62
N ARG A 178 19.70 -3.15 12.77
CA ARG A 178 20.98 -2.50 12.91
C ARG A 178 22.11 -3.53 12.91
N THR A 179 23.01 -3.41 11.96
CA THR A 179 24.20 -4.26 11.79
C THR A 179 25.49 -3.58 12.17
N GLY A 180 25.46 -2.28 12.49
CA GLY A 180 26.56 -1.57 13.15
C GLY A 180 27.65 -1.04 12.24
N GLU A 181 27.46 -1.02 10.90
CA GLU A 181 28.44 -0.45 9.95
C GLU A 181 28.70 1.03 10.21
N ALA A 182 27.68 1.77 10.65
CA ALA A 182 27.76 3.18 11.01
C ALA A 182 26.60 3.59 11.93
N ALA A 183 26.67 4.81 12.47
CA ALA A 183 25.55 5.41 13.17
C ALA A 183 24.39 5.79 12.23
N GLY A 184 23.16 5.89 12.76
CA GLY A 184 21.98 6.35 12.04
C GLY A 184 21.58 5.42 10.87
N ALA A 185 21.13 6.03 9.78
CA ALA A 185 20.59 5.33 8.60
C ALA A 185 21.59 4.37 7.92
N LYS A 186 22.87 4.67 7.97
CA LYS A 186 23.94 3.84 7.32
C LYS A 186 24.31 2.59 8.12
N GLY A 187 23.82 2.44 9.34
CA GLY A 187 24.04 1.24 10.15
C GLY A 187 22.88 0.22 10.07
N LEU A 188 21.94 0.40 9.14
CA LEU A 188 20.79 -0.48 8.96
C LEU A 188 21.03 -1.40 7.76
N SER A 189 20.68 -2.69 7.91
CA SER A 189 20.61 -3.68 6.84
C SER A 189 19.19 -4.27 6.75
N ALA A 190 18.86 -4.90 5.63
CA ALA A 190 17.57 -5.54 5.41
C ALA A 190 17.75 -7.03 5.13
N PHE A 191 16.84 -7.87 5.63
CA PHE A 191 16.90 -9.32 5.54
C PHE A 191 15.53 -9.92 5.22
N VAL A 192 15.52 -11.06 4.51
CA VAL A 192 14.32 -11.89 4.41
C VAL A 192 14.37 -12.93 5.53
N VAL A 193 13.29 -12.99 6.32
CA VAL A 193 13.13 -13.92 7.45
C VAL A 193 11.87 -14.74 7.21
N ASP A 194 11.99 -16.08 7.21
CA ASP A 194 10.85 -16.98 7.11
C ASP A 194 10.01 -16.91 8.39
N ALA A 195 8.70 -17.05 8.27
CA ALA A 195 7.78 -16.88 9.41
C ALA A 195 7.90 -17.99 10.46
N ASP A 196 8.39 -19.17 10.06
CA ASP A 196 8.66 -20.33 10.92
C ASP A 196 10.05 -20.31 11.58
N ALA A 197 10.82 -19.22 11.41
CA ALA A 197 12.15 -19.07 11.99
C ALA A 197 12.08 -19.20 13.52
N ALA A 198 12.91 -20.07 14.10
CA ALA A 198 12.98 -20.25 15.55
C ALA A 198 13.30 -18.92 16.24
N GLY A 199 12.55 -18.57 17.28
CA GLY A 199 12.68 -17.32 18.02
C GLY A 199 11.83 -16.15 17.47
N LEU A 200 11.13 -16.32 16.34
CA LEU A 200 10.13 -15.37 15.85
C LEU A 200 8.76 -15.69 16.47
N GLN A 201 8.13 -14.69 17.08
CA GLN A 201 6.84 -14.83 17.74
C GLN A 201 5.89 -13.68 17.39
N VAL A 202 4.62 -13.98 17.18
CA VAL A 202 3.53 -13.01 17.18
C VAL A 202 3.13 -12.78 18.64
N VAL A 203 3.45 -11.61 19.18
CA VAL A 203 3.19 -11.31 20.61
C VAL A 203 1.89 -10.54 20.82
N GLU A 204 1.37 -9.93 19.75
CA GLU A 204 0.11 -9.20 19.80
C GLU A 204 -0.55 -9.20 18.43
N ARG A 205 -1.86 -9.45 18.38
CA ARG A 205 -2.70 -9.16 17.21
C ARG A 205 -3.32 -7.79 17.42
N ILE A 206 -3.14 -6.88 16.45
CA ILE A 206 -3.58 -5.49 16.57
C ILE A 206 -4.89 -5.31 15.82
N ASP A 207 -5.98 -5.06 16.56
CA ASP A 207 -7.26 -4.69 15.99
C ASP A 207 -7.27 -3.20 15.68
N VAL A 208 -7.68 -2.86 14.46
CA VAL A 208 -7.78 -1.48 13.97
C VAL A 208 -9.19 -1.19 13.46
N ILE A 209 -9.51 0.11 13.29
CA ILE A 209 -10.84 0.56 12.92
C ILE A 209 -11.33 0.01 11.58
N ALA A 210 -10.44 -0.26 10.62
CA ALA A 210 -10.73 -1.03 9.40
C ALA A 210 -10.08 -2.40 9.55
N PRO A 211 -10.83 -3.52 9.48
CA PRO A 211 -10.30 -4.85 9.82
C PRO A 211 -9.24 -5.30 8.81
N HIS A 212 -7.97 -5.25 9.21
CA HIS A 212 -6.82 -5.74 8.45
C HIS A 212 -5.93 -6.60 9.34
N PRO A 213 -5.24 -7.65 8.80
CA PRO A 213 -4.31 -8.45 9.59
C PRO A 213 -3.09 -7.61 9.99
N LEU A 214 -2.97 -7.26 11.27
CA LEU A 214 -1.82 -6.57 11.83
C LEU A 214 -1.32 -7.26 13.08
N ALA A 215 0.00 -7.17 13.33
CA ALA A 215 0.59 -7.72 14.56
C ALA A 215 1.84 -6.96 15.01
N THR A 216 2.17 -7.19 16.29
CA THR A 216 3.49 -6.96 16.86
C THR A 216 4.27 -8.28 16.86
N LEU A 217 5.50 -8.24 16.34
CA LEU A 217 6.39 -9.39 16.20
C LEU A 217 7.59 -9.21 17.13
N ARG A 218 7.97 -10.26 17.85
CA ARG A 218 9.17 -10.33 18.66
C ARG A 218 10.17 -11.28 18.02
N PHE A 219 11.41 -10.88 17.98
CA PHE A 219 12.55 -11.65 17.51
C PHE A 219 13.49 -11.84 18.71
N GLU A 220 13.67 -13.10 19.11
CA GLU A 220 14.54 -13.51 20.23
C GLU A 220 15.57 -14.50 19.71
N GLY A 221 16.76 -13.99 19.38
CA GLY A 221 17.84 -14.82 18.85
C GLY A 221 17.54 -15.44 17.49
N VAL A 222 16.71 -14.80 16.65
CA VAL A 222 16.32 -15.34 15.33
C VAL A 222 17.56 -15.42 14.44
N ARG A 223 17.91 -16.64 14.06
CA ARG A 223 19.08 -16.93 13.26
C ARG A 223 18.79 -16.81 11.78
N VAL A 224 19.47 -15.90 11.08
CA VAL A 224 19.24 -15.61 9.67
C VAL A 224 20.55 -15.78 8.87
N PRO A 225 20.53 -16.50 7.73
CA PRO A 225 21.70 -16.62 6.86
C PRO A 225 22.12 -15.23 6.31
N LEU A 226 23.42 -14.97 6.21
CA LEU A 226 23.94 -13.77 5.56
C LEU A 226 23.47 -13.67 4.09
N ALA A 227 23.21 -14.79 3.44
CA ALA A 227 22.66 -14.87 2.08
C ALA A 227 21.26 -14.28 1.96
N ASN A 228 20.49 -14.18 3.06
CA ASN A 228 19.15 -13.59 3.09
C ASN A 228 19.18 -12.04 3.16
N ARG A 229 20.37 -11.42 3.15
CA ARG A 229 20.49 -9.96 3.14
C ARG A 229 20.12 -9.36 1.79
N LEU A 230 19.36 -8.28 1.83
CA LEU A 230 18.99 -7.47 0.66
C LEU A 230 19.99 -6.32 0.47
N GLY A 231 20.68 -6.32 -0.65
CA GLY A 231 21.75 -5.35 -0.94
C GLY A 231 23.03 -5.60 -0.15
N LYS A 232 23.81 -4.53 0.09
CA LYS A 232 25.08 -4.57 0.81
C LYS A 232 24.86 -4.32 2.32
N PRO A 233 25.84 -4.65 3.18
CA PRO A 233 25.84 -4.19 4.57
C PRO A 233 25.62 -2.68 4.65
N GLY A 234 24.73 -2.21 5.53
CA GLY A 234 24.40 -0.79 5.68
C GLY A 234 23.43 -0.21 4.64
N ASP A 235 23.00 -0.99 3.63
CA ASP A 235 22.02 -0.53 2.62
C ASP A 235 20.56 -0.53 3.10
N GLY A 236 20.24 -0.98 4.32
CA GLY A 236 18.86 -1.17 4.77
C GLY A 236 17.97 0.06 4.63
N PHE A 237 18.46 1.25 4.99
CA PHE A 237 17.72 2.49 4.79
C PHE A 237 17.45 2.79 3.31
N LYS A 238 18.43 2.56 2.44
CA LYS A 238 18.30 2.70 0.98
C LYS A 238 17.26 1.72 0.43
N VAL A 239 17.30 0.45 0.89
CA VAL A 239 16.31 -0.58 0.52
C VAL A 239 14.91 -0.14 0.92
N ALA A 240 14.70 0.31 2.17
CA ALA A 240 13.41 0.79 2.64
C ALA A 240 12.91 1.98 1.82
N MET A 241 13.74 3.01 1.61
CA MET A 241 13.34 4.23 0.89
C MET A 241 13.05 3.96 -0.59
N ALA A 242 13.83 3.11 -1.26
CA ALA A 242 13.60 2.77 -2.66
C ALA A 242 12.30 1.97 -2.84
N THR A 243 11.99 1.07 -1.92
CA THR A 243 10.71 0.34 -1.90
C THR A 243 9.55 1.31 -1.68
N LEU A 244 9.65 2.18 -0.69
CA LEU A 244 8.60 3.18 -0.41
C LEU A 244 8.43 4.21 -1.55
N ASP A 245 9.48 4.55 -2.31
CA ASP A 245 9.34 5.44 -3.48
C ASP A 245 8.47 4.81 -4.59
N VAL A 246 8.43 3.49 -4.70
CA VAL A 246 7.49 2.77 -5.58
C VAL A 246 6.08 2.78 -4.98
N PHE A 247 5.94 2.38 -3.70
CA PHE A 247 4.64 2.09 -3.10
C PHE A 247 3.89 3.31 -2.56
N ARG A 248 4.52 4.43 -2.25
CA ARG A 248 3.83 5.67 -1.83
C ARG A 248 2.82 6.18 -2.86
N SER A 249 3.16 6.15 -4.15
CA SER A 249 2.21 6.53 -5.20
C SER A 249 1.00 5.60 -5.21
N THR A 250 1.20 4.31 -4.91
CA THR A 250 0.12 3.33 -4.88
C THR A 250 -0.80 3.49 -3.67
N VAL A 251 -0.30 4.01 -2.53
CA VAL A 251 -1.17 4.45 -1.40
C VAL A 251 -2.07 5.60 -1.83
N GLY A 252 -1.53 6.55 -2.61
CA GLY A 252 -2.33 7.62 -3.21
C GLY A 252 -3.44 7.06 -4.12
N ALA A 253 -3.13 6.02 -4.89
CA ALA A 253 -4.11 5.36 -5.77
C ALA A 253 -5.22 4.62 -4.99
N ALA A 254 -4.89 3.96 -3.88
CA ALA A 254 -5.90 3.38 -2.99
C ALA A 254 -6.83 4.44 -2.41
N ALA A 255 -6.27 5.54 -1.90
CA ALA A 255 -7.05 6.67 -1.41
C ALA A 255 -7.96 7.26 -2.51
N LEU A 256 -7.45 7.36 -3.75
CA LEU A 256 -8.23 7.78 -4.90
C LEU A 256 -9.40 6.82 -5.17
N GLY A 257 -9.19 5.50 -5.09
CA GLY A 257 -10.23 4.49 -5.23
C GLY A 257 -11.34 4.66 -4.18
N PHE A 258 -10.99 4.85 -2.93
CA PHE A 258 -11.94 5.14 -1.85
C PHE A 258 -12.71 6.45 -2.08
N ALA A 259 -12.02 7.52 -2.50
CA ALA A 259 -12.65 8.81 -2.79
C ALA A 259 -13.63 8.74 -3.97
N ARG A 260 -13.26 8.05 -5.04
CA ARG A 260 -14.15 7.80 -6.19
C ARG A 260 -15.39 7.02 -5.79
N ARG A 261 -15.23 6.00 -4.93
CA ARG A 261 -16.39 5.25 -4.42
C ARG A 261 -17.28 6.13 -3.56
N ALA A 262 -16.72 6.93 -2.67
CA ALA A 262 -17.49 7.86 -1.85
C ALA A 262 -18.26 8.88 -2.69
N LEU A 263 -17.63 9.44 -3.73
CA LEU A 263 -18.27 10.35 -4.66
C LEU A 263 -19.40 9.67 -5.44
N HIS A 264 -19.19 8.42 -5.91
CA HIS A 264 -20.22 7.62 -6.58
C HIS A 264 -21.46 7.42 -5.69
N GLU A 265 -21.25 6.97 -4.43
CA GLU A 265 -22.34 6.79 -3.45
C GLU A 265 -23.05 8.11 -3.16
N THR A 266 -22.30 9.21 -3.05
CA THR A 266 -22.85 10.55 -2.80
C THR A 266 -23.76 11.00 -3.92
N VAL A 267 -23.35 10.87 -5.18
CA VAL A 267 -24.16 11.26 -6.34
C VAL A 267 -25.41 10.41 -6.44
N ALA A 268 -25.31 9.10 -6.27
CA ALA A 268 -26.46 8.20 -6.28
C ALA A 268 -27.47 8.51 -5.13
N HIS A 269 -26.93 8.77 -3.93
CA HIS A 269 -27.77 9.14 -2.78
C HIS A 269 -28.45 10.49 -2.99
N ALA A 270 -27.73 11.50 -3.48
CA ALA A 270 -28.25 12.84 -3.73
C ALA A 270 -29.37 12.84 -4.80
N ALA A 271 -29.29 11.96 -5.80
CA ALA A 271 -30.32 11.81 -6.83
C ALA A 271 -31.61 11.17 -6.31
N SER A 272 -31.50 10.22 -5.38
CA SER A 272 -32.63 9.43 -4.86
C SER A 272 -33.29 10.02 -3.59
N ARG A 273 -32.49 10.62 -2.70
CA ARG A 273 -32.97 11.19 -1.43
C ARG A 273 -33.75 12.47 -1.66
N ARG A 274 -34.94 12.58 -1.07
CA ARG A 274 -35.78 13.78 -1.14
C ARG A 274 -35.81 14.50 0.21
N LEU A 275 -35.63 15.84 0.17
CA LEU A 275 -35.77 16.75 1.31
C LEU A 275 -36.55 17.99 0.84
N PHE A 276 -37.41 18.51 1.69
CA PHE A 276 -38.21 19.72 1.39
C PHE A 276 -38.97 19.67 0.06
N GLY A 277 -39.41 18.48 -0.36
CA GLY A 277 -40.17 18.28 -1.61
C GLY A 277 -39.33 18.10 -2.88
N ALA A 278 -38.00 18.24 -2.83
CA ALA A 278 -37.08 18.10 -3.96
C ALA A 278 -36.00 17.02 -3.74
N PRO A 279 -35.35 16.51 -4.77
CA PRO A 279 -34.13 15.72 -4.61
C PRO A 279 -33.05 16.48 -3.83
N LEU A 280 -32.30 15.78 -3.01
CA LEU A 280 -31.18 16.37 -2.26
C LEU A 280 -30.14 17.03 -3.21
N GLY A 281 -29.94 16.45 -4.40
CA GLY A 281 -29.03 16.96 -5.42
C GLY A 281 -29.45 18.32 -6.04
N ASP A 282 -30.71 18.75 -5.86
CA ASP A 282 -31.17 20.06 -6.33
C ASP A 282 -30.80 21.21 -5.37
N LEU A 283 -30.36 20.87 -4.15
CA LEU A 283 -29.92 21.87 -3.18
C LEU A 283 -28.53 22.41 -3.53
N GLN A 284 -28.36 23.74 -3.60
CA GLN A 284 -27.10 24.39 -4.00
C GLN A 284 -25.90 23.96 -3.15
N MET A 285 -26.06 23.76 -1.84
CA MET A 285 -24.99 23.30 -0.97
C MET A 285 -24.56 21.86 -1.29
N THR A 286 -25.48 20.99 -1.70
CA THR A 286 -25.19 19.64 -2.16
C THR A 286 -24.42 19.66 -3.47
N GLN A 287 -24.85 20.51 -4.42
CA GLN A 287 -24.15 20.69 -5.70
C GLN A 287 -22.71 21.19 -5.51
N ALA A 288 -22.52 22.18 -4.64
CA ALA A 288 -21.19 22.68 -4.29
C ALA A 288 -20.31 21.57 -3.70
N THR A 289 -20.86 20.77 -2.76
CA THR A 289 -20.15 19.65 -2.13
C THR A 289 -19.72 18.58 -3.16
N ILE A 290 -20.59 18.26 -4.10
CA ILE A 290 -20.31 17.29 -5.18
C ILE A 290 -19.21 17.86 -6.11
N ALA A 291 -19.30 19.14 -6.51
CA ALA A 291 -18.34 19.79 -7.39
C ALA A 291 -16.95 19.86 -6.77
N ASP A 292 -16.84 20.27 -5.49
CA ASP A 292 -15.59 20.30 -4.74
C ASP A 292 -14.97 18.88 -4.65
N SER A 293 -15.79 17.88 -4.34
CA SER A 293 -15.35 16.50 -4.21
C SER A 293 -14.85 15.93 -5.55
N ALA A 294 -15.54 16.21 -6.64
CA ALA A 294 -15.11 15.79 -7.97
C ALA A 294 -13.78 16.42 -8.35
N SER A 295 -13.61 17.74 -8.10
CA SER A 295 -12.37 18.46 -8.39
C SER A 295 -11.19 17.94 -7.59
N GLU A 296 -11.38 17.62 -6.29
CA GLU A 296 -10.35 17.03 -5.45
C GLU A 296 -9.96 15.61 -5.89
N VAL A 297 -10.92 14.82 -6.37
CA VAL A 297 -10.69 13.48 -6.92
C VAL A 297 -9.83 13.56 -8.17
N ASP A 298 -10.15 14.44 -9.13
CA ASP A 298 -9.41 14.58 -10.37
C ASP A 298 -8.01 15.13 -10.15
N ALA A 299 -7.86 16.15 -9.31
CA ALA A 299 -6.54 16.66 -8.93
C ALA A 299 -5.65 15.58 -8.31
N SER A 300 -6.24 14.71 -7.45
CA SER A 300 -5.55 13.57 -6.85
C SER A 300 -5.13 12.54 -7.89
N ALA A 301 -6.00 12.20 -8.83
CA ALA A 301 -5.71 11.26 -9.90
C ALA A 301 -4.56 11.73 -10.79
N LEU A 302 -4.55 13.00 -11.19
CA LEU A 302 -3.47 13.60 -11.98
C LEU A 302 -2.13 13.53 -11.26
N LEU A 303 -2.07 13.78 -9.96
CA LEU A 303 -0.83 13.70 -9.17
C LEU A 303 -0.35 12.25 -9.02
N VAL A 304 -1.27 11.32 -8.76
CA VAL A 304 -0.95 9.89 -8.61
C VAL A 304 -0.38 9.34 -9.92
N TYR A 305 -1.08 9.53 -11.02
CA TYR A 305 -0.64 8.96 -12.30
C TYR A 305 0.54 9.69 -12.92
N ARG A 306 0.72 10.99 -12.68
CA ARG A 306 1.98 11.68 -13.00
C ARG A 306 3.17 11.06 -12.26
N ALA A 307 3.04 10.78 -10.96
CA ALA A 307 4.13 10.19 -10.19
C ALA A 307 4.46 8.77 -10.69
N ALA A 308 3.45 7.95 -10.93
CA ALA A 308 3.59 6.60 -11.46
C ALA A 308 4.23 6.60 -12.85
N TRP A 309 3.70 7.39 -13.77
CA TRP A 309 4.24 7.55 -15.12
C TRP A 309 5.69 8.02 -15.12
N THR A 310 6.02 9.03 -14.31
CA THR A 310 7.39 9.54 -14.20
C THR A 310 8.37 8.42 -13.78
N LYS A 311 7.96 7.56 -12.84
CA LYS A 311 8.76 6.41 -12.42
C LYS A 311 8.97 5.41 -13.56
N ASP A 312 7.91 5.07 -14.26
CA ASP A 312 7.94 4.07 -15.34
C ASP A 312 8.69 4.56 -16.57
N GLN A 313 8.76 5.90 -16.80
CA GLN A 313 9.63 6.51 -17.82
C GLN A 313 11.12 6.46 -17.46
N GLY A 314 11.51 5.79 -16.39
CA GLY A 314 12.91 5.56 -16.04
C GLY A 314 13.54 6.64 -15.15
N ALA A 315 12.74 7.52 -14.56
CA ALA A 315 13.27 8.48 -13.59
C ALA A 315 13.96 7.74 -12.43
N ALA A 316 15.20 8.09 -12.16
CA ALA A 316 16.00 7.46 -11.11
C ALA A 316 15.34 7.61 -9.72
N ARG A 317 14.73 8.78 -9.46
CA ARG A 317 14.01 9.09 -8.22
C ARG A 317 12.72 9.85 -8.52
N VAL A 318 11.67 9.51 -7.80
CA VAL A 318 10.35 10.15 -7.83
C VAL A 318 9.88 10.54 -6.43
N THR A 319 10.81 10.72 -5.51
CA THR A 319 10.54 10.93 -4.08
C THR A 319 9.59 12.10 -3.85
N ARG A 320 9.78 13.24 -4.53
CA ARG A 320 8.91 14.41 -4.43
C ARG A 320 7.53 14.13 -5.02
N GLU A 321 7.49 13.58 -6.22
CA GLU A 321 6.26 13.29 -6.95
C GLU A 321 5.39 12.27 -6.19
N ALA A 322 6.01 11.20 -5.68
CA ALA A 322 5.33 10.18 -4.87
C ALA A 322 4.83 10.75 -3.53
N ALA A 323 5.62 11.60 -2.87
CA ALA A 323 5.21 12.27 -1.64
C ALA A 323 4.02 13.22 -1.86
N MET A 324 4.03 14.01 -2.95
CA MET A 324 2.90 14.87 -3.33
C MET A 324 1.65 14.05 -3.63
N ALA A 325 1.77 13.00 -4.43
CA ALA A 325 0.68 12.11 -4.79
C ALA A 325 0.01 11.51 -3.55
N LYS A 326 0.82 10.90 -2.66
CA LYS A 326 0.33 10.27 -1.42
C LYS A 326 -0.35 11.31 -0.52
N MET A 327 0.31 12.42 -0.23
CA MET A 327 -0.20 13.45 0.67
C MET A 327 -1.53 14.02 0.16
N VAL A 328 -1.57 14.47 -1.08
CA VAL A 328 -2.76 15.14 -1.63
C VAL A 328 -3.92 14.14 -1.73
N ALA A 329 -3.70 12.95 -2.28
CA ALA A 329 -4.76 11.98 -2.47
C ALA A 329 -5.36 11.49 -1.14
N THR A 330 -4.54 11.21 -0.11
CA THR A 330 -5.06 10.74 1.18
C THR A 330 -5.79 11.83 1.95
N GLU A 331 -5.33 13.08 1.89
CA GLU A 331 -6.02 14.22 2.52
C GLU A 331 -7.33 14.57 1.79
N ALA A 332 -7.33 14.58 0.46
CA ALA A 332 -8.52 14.79 -0.34
C ALA A 332 -9.56 13.69 -0.10
N ALA A 333 -9.14 12.42 -0.13
CA ALA A 333 -10.03 11.30 0.10
C ALA A 333 -10.70 11.36 1.47
N GLN A 334 -9.98 11.75 2.54
CA GLN A 334 -10.57 11.94 3.86
C GLN A 334 -11.68 12.99 3.82
N ARG A 335 -11.47 14.14 3.14
CA ARG A 335 -12.50 15.19 3.03
C ARG A 335 -13.69 14.76 2.18
N VAL A 336 -13.44 14.09 1.05
CA VAL A 336 -14.50 13.58 0.16
C VAL A 336 -15.37 12.57 0.88
N ILE A 337 -14.77 11.64 1.62
CA ILE A 337 -15.47 10.61 2.39
C ILE A 337 -16.25 11.23 3.55
N ASP A 338 -15.65 12.20 4.26
CA ASP A 338 -16.35 12.92 5.35
C ASP A 338 -17.61 13.64 4.85
N ARG A 339 -17.51 14.33 3.70
CA ARG A 339 -18.66 14.96 3.02
C ARG A 339 -19.72 13.91 2.59
N ALA A 340 -19.27 12.75 2.11
CA ALA A 340 -20.17 11.65 1.75
C ALA A 340 -20.96 11.14 2.97
N VAL A 341 -20.28 10.90 4.10
CA VAL A 341 -20.92 10.51 5.36
C VAL A 341 -21.92 11.58 5.79
N GLN A 342 -21.53 12.86 5.74
CA GLN A 342 -22.40 13.97 6.12
C GLN A 342 -23.68 14.04 5.25
N LEU A 343 -23.54 13.89 3.92
CA LEU A 343 -24.71 13.93 3.01
C LEU A 343 -25.64 12.72 3.17
N HIS A 344 -25.12 11.57 3.60
CA HIS A 344 -25.95 10.40 3.94
C HIS A 344 -26.70 10.54 5.28
N GLY A 345 -26.33 11.53 6.11
CA GLY A 345 -26.96 11.75 7.40
C GLY A 345 -26.83 10.53 8.32
N GLY A 346 -27.91 10.11 9.00
CA GLY A 346 -27.90 8.95 9.89
C GLY A 346 -27.47 7.63 9.23
N LEU A 347 -27.69 7.47 7.92
CA LEU A 347 -27.20 6.31 7.17
C LEU A 347 -25.66 6.33 7.07
N GLY A 348 -25.04 7.50 6.97
CA GLY A 348 -23.60 7.65 6.81
C GLY A 348 -22.78 7.14 8.00
N ILE A 349 -23.38 7.02 9.18
CA ILE A 349 -22.73 6.50 10.40
C ILE A 349 -23.22 5.09 10.78
N LYS A 350 -24.13 4.52 9.99
CA LYS A 350 -24.64 3.16 10.23
C LYS A 350 -23.60 2.14 9.76
N LYS A 351 -23.12 1.29 10.67
CA LYS A 351 -22.16 0.22 10.38
C LYS A 351 -22.64 -0.65 9.20
N GLY A 352 -21.76 -0.90 8.25
CA GLY A 352 -22.01 -1.69 7.04
C GLY A 352 -22.62 -0.89 5.88
N VAL A 353 -22.82 0.42 6.02
CA VAL A 353 -23.09 1.30 4.88
C VAL A 353 -21.77 1.70 4.22
N LYS A 354 -21.70 1.69 2.90
CA LYS A 354 -20.42 1.83 2.17
C LYS A 354 -19.62 3.08 2.57
N VAL A 355 -20.25 4.23 2.73
CA VAL A 355 -19.55 5.47 3.12
C VAL A 355 -18.99 5.40 4.54
N GLU A 356 -19.62 4.67 5.46
CA GLU A 356 -19.12 4.39 6.81
C GLU A 356 -17.90 3.46 6.75
N GLU A 357 -17.92 2.41 5.93
CA GLU A 357 -16.79 1.53 5.72
C GLU A 357 -15.58 2.32 5.18
N LEU A 358 -15.80 3.14 4.16
CA LEU A 358 -14.76 4.01 3.57
C LEU A 358 -14.18 4.99 4.59
N TYR A 359 -15.00 5.50 5.52
CA TYR A 359 -14.53 6.40 6.58
C TYR A 359 -13.55 5.72 7.54
N ARG A 360 -13.75 4.45 7.83
CA ARG A 360 -12.79 3.67 8.62
C ARG A 360 -11.51 3.34 7.84
N GLU A 361 -11.65 2.96 6.55
CA GLU A 361 -10.52 2.59 5.70
C GLU A 361 -9.54 3.75 5.48
N ILE A 362 -10.04 4.92 5.10
CA ILE A 362 -9.19 6.04 4.70
C ILE A 362 -8.29 6.56 5.82
N ARG A 363 -8.71 6.41 7.09
CA ARG A 363 -7.99 7.04 8.20
C ARG A 363 -6.56 6.58 8.34
N ALA A 364 -6.28 5.30 8.10
CA ALA A 364 -4.95 4.72 8.20
C ALA A 364 -4.01 5.19 7.08
N LEU A 365 -4.54 5.47 5.88
CA LEU A 365 -3.73 5.86 4.72
C LEU A 365 -3.02 7.21 4.91
N ARG A 366 -3.50 8.07 5.80
CA ARG A 366 -2.85 9.33 6.17
C ARG A 366 -1.66 9.12 7.12
N ILE A 367 -1.56 7.93 7.75
CA ILE A 367 -0.58 7.61 8.80
C ILE A 367 0.54 6.74 8.25
N TYR A 368 0.24 5.58 7.68
CA TYR A 368 1.25 4.63 7.26
C TYR A 368 2.00 5.06 5.98
N GLU A 369 3.11 4.40 5.70
CA GLU A 369 4.05 4.71 4.60
C GLU A 369 4.52 6.17 4.58
N GLY A 370 4.67 6.74 5.79
CA GLY A 370 5.02 8.13 6.04
C GLY A 370 3.80 9.02 6.19
N ALA A 371 3.57 9.50 7.42
CA ALA A 371 2.45 10.38 7.74
C ALA A 371 2.46 11.66 6.89
N THR A 372 1.30 12.33 6.81
CA THR A 372 1.13 13.59 6.06
C THR A 372 2.23 14.61 6.37
N GLU A 373 2.63 14.74 7.63
CA GLU A 373 3.68 15.65 8.10
C GLU A 373 5.05 15.25 7.53
N VAL A 374 5.35 13.95 7.50
CA VAL A 374 6.58 13.41 6.90
C VAL A 374 6.62 13.69 5.40
N GLN A 375 5.49 13.54 4.69
CA GLN A 375 5.42 13.87 3.25
C GLN A 375 5.71 15.36 3.01
N LYS A 376 5.20 16.28 3.84
CA LYS A 376 5.50 17.72 3.77
C LYS A 376 6.99 18.00 3.93
N ILE A 377 7.65 17.37 4.90
CA ILE A 377 9.10 17.49 5.12
C ILE A 377 9.87 16.98 3.89
N VAL A 378 9.47 15.83 3.35
CA VAL A 378 10.10 15.25 2.15
C VAL A 378 9.98 16.19 0.96
N ILE A 379 8.78 16.72 0.67
CA ILE A 379 8.53 17.64 -0.44
C ILE A 379 9.40 18.89 -0.32
N ALA A 380 9.39 19.52 0.86
CA ALA A 380 10.16 20.75 1.10
C ALA A 380 11.68 20.50 0.94
N ARG A 381 12.19 19.40 1.47
CA ARG A 381 13.59 19.01 1.32
C ARG A 381 13.99 18.80 -0.14
N GLU A 382 13.19 18.08 -0.92
CA GLU A 382 13.49 17.82 -2.33
C GLU A 382 13.45 19.11 -3.19
N LEU A 383 12.59 20.07 -2.86
CA LEU A 383 12.58 21.38 -3.53
C LEU A 383 13.87 22.15 -3.22
N ARG A 384 14.25 22.26 -1.94
CA ARG A 384 15.49 22.95 -1.54
C ARG A 384 16.73 22.35 -2.20
N ASN A 385 16.81 21.01 -2.29
CA ASN A 385 17.94 20.33 -2.92
C ASN A 385 18.02 20.54 -4.44
N ARG A 386 16.92 20.92 -5.11
CA ARG A 386 16.90 21.26 -6.55
C ARG A 386 17.39 22.66 -6.83
N GLU A 387 17.06 23.62 -5.97
CA GLU A 387 17.51 25.02 -6.09
C GLU A 387 18.98 25.21 -5.73
N ALA A 388 19.55 24.27 -4.95
CA ALA A 388 20.96 24.29 -4.55
C ALA A 388 21.91 23.66 -5.58
N LYS A 389 21.40 23.14 -6.70
CA LYS A 389 22.15 22.55 -7.84
C LYS A 389 22.12 23.47 -9.04
#